data_9f33a86e44eb70819ec0f4e1f44881c5
#
_entry.id   9f33a86e44eb70819ec0f4e1f44881c5
#
_cell.length_a   1.000
_cell.length_b   1.000
_cell.length_c   1.000
_cell.angle_alpha   90.00
_cell.angle_beta   90.00
_cell.angle_gamma   90.00
#
_symmetry.space_group_name_H-M   'P 1'
#
loop_
_entity.id
_entity.type
_entity.pdbx_description
1 polymer ?
#
loop_
_entity_poly.entity_id
_entity_poly.type
_entity_poly.pdbx_seq_one_letter_code
_entity_poly.pdbx_strand_id
1 'polypeptide(L)'
;SEMCIRDRQFSFKFDMIFADPPYFLSNGGISIQNGKVVCVDKGEWDKGGTPEYVDSFNRAWISECRHKLKDNGTIWISGTYHNIFSIANILTELNFKILNVVTWAKTNPPPNVSCRYFTYSTEFIIWARKLAKVPHCYNYDVMKQINNSKQMRDVWHLPAIAQWEKSCGKHPTQKPLSVLSRIVLASTNSGAWILDPFTGSSTTGVAANLLGRRFLGIDKEEEFLILSQNRKKEIEHLSTFSLFRNKIKDIALLDSMGKLPAQEDFACGYDLPF
;
A
#
# COMPACT_ATOMS: atom_id res chain seq x y z
N SER A 1 -1.92 0.88 16.52
CA SER A 1 -0.75 1.08 15.61
C SER A 1 0.15 2.22 16.06
N GLU A 2 -0.41 3.32 16.59
CA GLU A 2 0.35 4.48 17.08
C GLU A 2 1.34 4.12 18.18
N MET A 3 0.89 3.34 19.17
CA MET A 3 1.72 2.83 20.26
C MET A 3 2.84 1.90 19.75
N CYS A 4 2.55 1.05 18.75
CA CYS A 4 3.54 0.15 18.18
C CYS A 4 4.67 0.87 17.44
N ILE A 5 4.40 2.03 16.82
CA ILE A 5 5.45 2.82 16.14
C ILE A 5 6.34 3.54 17.15
N ARG A 6 5.77 4.06 18.24
CA ARG A 6 6.51 4.72 19.33
C ARG A 6 7.42 3.78 20.10
N ASP A 7 6.90 2.62 20.46
CA ASP A 7 7.60 1.69 21.36
C ASP A 7 8.76 0.94 20.68
N ARG A 8 8.71 0.81 19.33
CA ARG A 8 9.84 0.24 18.59
C ARG A 8 10.87 1.32 18.29
N GLN A 9 11.90 1.41 19.08
CA GLN A 9 13.08 2.28 18.90
C GLN A 9 13.94 1.80 17.72
N PHE A 10 13.42 1.95 16.48
CA PHE A 10 14.27 1.79 15.32
C PHE A 10 15.18 3.01 15.20
N SER A 11 16.48 2.77 15.25
CA SER A 11 17.51 3.81 15.09
C SER A 11 17.64 4.30 13.63
N PHE A 12 17.11 3.54 12.67
CA PHE A 12 17.14 3.88 11.24
C PHE A 12 15.82 4.48 10.74
N LYS A 13 15.91 5.16 9.60
CA LYS A 13 14.76 5.77 8.92
C LYS A 13 14.45 5.07 7.61
N PHE A 14 13.19 5.13 7.20
CA PHE A 14 12.68 4.47 6.01
C PHE A 14 12.77 5.38 4.77
N ASP A 15 13.01 4.77 3.61
CA ASP A 15 13.00 5.45 2.31
C ASP A 15 11.58 5.77 1.85
N MET A 16 10.66 4.85 2.13
CA MET A 16 9.25 4.97 1.76
C MET A 16 8.36 4.42 2.88
N ILE A 17 7.21 5.05 3.07
CA ILE A 17 6.10 4.52 3.87
C ILE A 17 4.90 4.37 2.95
N PHE A 18 4.26 3.20 2.98
CA PHE A 18 2.90 3.03 2.46
C PHE A 18 1.96 2.85 3.64
N ALA A 19 0.78 3.46 3.60
CA ALA A 19 -0.23 3.33 4.63
C ALA A 19 -1.63 3.15 4.03
N ASP A 20 -2.36 2.14 4.49
CA ASP A 20 -3.77 1.92 4.21
C ASP A 20 -4.56 2.00 5.53
N PRO A 21 -4.76 3.23 6.09
CA PRO A 21 -5.36 3.41 7.39
C PRO A 21 -6.83 3.00 7.39
N PRO A 22 -7.47 2.80 8.58
CA PRO A 22 -8.90 2.61 8.69
C PRO A 22 -9.68 3.73 7.99
N TYR A 23 -10.74 3.35 7.25
CA TYR A 23 -11.60 4.33 6.56
C TYR A 23 -12.81 4.74 7.39
N PHE A 24 -13.00 4.12 8.56
CA PHE A 24 -14.12 4.35 9.48
C PHE A 24 -15.50 4.18 8.82
N LEU A 25 -15.63 3.13 7.98
CA LEU A 25 -16.83 2.85 7.17
C LEU A 25 -17.76 1.79 7.77
N SER A 26 -17.40 1.15 8.88
CA SER A 26 -18.17 0.08 9.52
C SER A 26 -19.37 0.63 10.30
N ASN A 27 -20.32 1.24 9.55
CA ASN A 27 -21.56 1.84 10.09
C ASN A 27 -22.81 1.02 9.75
N GLY A 28 -22.67 -0.31 9.55
CA GLY A 28 -23.82 -1.20 9.24
C GLY A 28 -24.32 -1.10 7.80
N GLY A 29 -23.53 -0.58 6.85
CA GLY A 29 -23.87 -0.54 5.44
C GLY A 29 -23.93 -1.94 4.79
N ILE A 30 -24.57 -2.03 3.61
CA ILE A 30 -24.72 -3.27 2.87
C ILE A 30 -23.88 -3.19 1.57
N SER A 31 -23.19 -4.28 1.22
CA SER A 31 -22.46 -4.44 -0.04
C SER A 31 -22.79 -5.78 -0.68
N ILE A 32 -22.45 -5.94 -1.98
CA ILE A 32 -22.57 -7.23 -2.67
C ILE A 32 -21.17 -7.80 -2.90
N GLN A 33 -20.94 -9.05 -2.46
CA GLN A 33 -19.79 -9.83 -2.82
C GLN A 33 -20.23 -11.15 -3.47
N ASN A 34 -19.76 -11.41 -4.70
CA ASN A 34 -20.12 -12.62 -5.46
C ASN A 34 -21.63 -12.83 -5.59
N GLY A 35 -22.41 -11.76 -5.83
CA GLY A 35 -23.86 -11.83 -5.97
C GLY A 35 -24.65 -11.98 -4.66
N LYS A 36 -24.00 -12.01 -3.49
CA LYS A 36 -24.65 -12.08 -2.19
C LYS A 36 -24.57 -10.75 -1.46
N VAL A 37 -25.65 -10.37 -0.81
CA VAL A 37 -25.71 -9.22 0.11
C VAL A 37 -24.89 -9.55 1.34
N VAL A 38 -23.90 -8.72 1.66
CA VAL A 38 -23.05 -8.85 2.86
C VAL A 38 -23.08 -7.53 3.64
N CYS A 39 -23.07 -7.63 4.98
CA CYS A 39 -22.93 -6.46 5.83
C CYS A 39 -21.50 -5.92 5.69
N VAL A 40 -21.35 -4.60 5.64
CA VAL A 40 -20.03 -3.93 5.64
C VAL A 40 -19.61 -3.73 7.09
N ASP A 41 -19.26 -4.83 7.75
CA ASP A 41 -18.56 -4.80 9.03
C ASP A 41 -17.14 -5.34 8.79
N LYS A 42 -16.15 -4.48 8.92
CA LYS A 42 -14.74 -4.81 8.72
C LYS A 42 -14.01 -5.08 10.04
N GLY A 43 -14.73 -4.96 11.16
CA GLY A 43 -14.23 -5.13 12.51
C GLY A 43 -14.25 -3.85 13.36
N GLU A 44 -13.99 -4.01 14.66
CA GLU A 44 -14.00 -2.91 15.64
C GLU A 44 -13.05 -1.77 15.27
N TRP A 45 -11.97 -2.06 14.55
CA TRP A 45 -10.96 -1.09 14.14
C TRP A 45 -11.43 -0.09 13.07
N ASP A 46 -12.51 -0.39 12.34
CA ASP A 46 -13.08 0.46 11.28
C ASP A 46 -14.43 1.08 11.70
N LYS A 47 -14.81 0.97 12.97
CA LYS A 47 -16.03 1.63 13.48
C LYS A 47 -15.85 3.14 13.51
N GLY A 48 -16.88 3.83 13.03
CA GLY A 48 -16.86 5.28 12.87
C GLY A 48 -16.64 6.03 14.18
N GLY A 49 -15.85 7.09 14.10
CA GLY A 49 -15.69 8.11 15.14
C GLY A 49 -16.29 9.46 14.70
N THR A 50 -16.26 10.45 15.58
CA THR A 50 -16.56 11.83 15.17
C THR A 50 -15.48 12.33 14.20
N PRO A 51 -15.75 13.35 13.37
CA PRO A 51 -14.74 13.94 12.49
C PRO A 51 -13.46 14.35 13.24
N GLU A 52 -13.62 14.89 14.44
CA GLU A 52 -12.49 15.31 15.30
C GLU A 52 -11.64 14.12 15.77
N TYR A 53 -12.27 12.98 16.05
CA TYR A 53 -11.56 11.74 16.39
C TYR A 53 -10.76 11.24 15.19
N VAL A 54 -11.36 11.21 14.00
CA VAL A 54 -10.69 10.79 12.75
C VAL A 54 -9.50 11.69 12.46
N ASP A 55 -9.66 13.02 12.59
CA ASP A 55 -8.57 13.97 12.37
C ASP A 55 -7.45 13.81 13.41
N SER A 56 -7.79 13.62 14.68
CA SER A 56 -6.81 13.38 15.74
C SER A 56 -6.02 12.08 15.51
N PHE A 57 -6.73 11.00 15.17
CA PHE A 57 -6.12 9.73 14.82
C PHE A 57 -5.17 9.87 13.62
N ASN A 58 -5.63 10.49 12.52
CA ASN A 58 -4.82 10.66 11.32
C ASN A 58 -3.59 11.53 11.60
N ARG A 59 -3.72 12.60 12.36
CA ARG A 59 -2.61 13.48 12.75
C ARG A 59 -1.54 12.73 13.53
N ALA A 60 -1.96 11.91 14.47
CA ALA A 60 -1.05 11.19 15.35
C ALA A 60 -0.16 10.22 14.56
N TRP A 61 -0.75 9.30 13.79
CA TRP A 61 0.06 8.32 13.06
C TRP A 61 0.86 8.94 11.90
N ILE A 62 0.34 9.98 11.19
CA ILE A 62 1.09 10.67 10.13
C ILE A 62 2.30 11.40 10.71
N SER A 63 2.15 12.02 11.91
CA SER A 63 3.27 12.65 12.61
C SER A 63 4.38 11.63 12.94
N GLU A 64 4.02 10.45 13.47
CA GLU A 64 5.00 9.39 13.73
C GLU A 64 5.67 8.89 12.44
N CYS A 65 4.90 8.71 11.36
CA CYS A 65 5.46 8.38 10.05
C CYS A 65 6.48 9.42 9.58
N ARG A 66 6.20 10.70 9.79
CA ARG A 66 7.12 11.79 9.43
C ARG A 66 8.45 11.68 10.17
N HIS A 67 8.42 11.33 11.46
CA HIS A 67 9.65 11.13 12.26
C HIS A 67 10.47 9.93 11.76
N LYS A 68 9.81 8.87 11.28
CA LYS A 68 10.47 7.65 10.79
C LYS A 68 10.92 7.73 9.33
N LEU A 69 10.52 8.73 8.55
CA LEU A 69 10.97 8.94 7.18
C LEU A 69 12.36 9.60 7.13
N LYS A 70 13.19 9.18 6.17
CA LYS A 70 14.39 9.92 5.73
C LYS A 70 13.97 11.30 5.21
N ASP A 71 14.91 12.24 5.15
CA ASP A 71 14.60 13.60 4.70
C ASP A 71 14.19 13.65 3.21
N ASN A 72 14.74 12.75 2.39
CA ASN A 72 14.35 12.50 1.01
C ASN A 72 13.25 11.43 0.85
N GLY A 73 12.72 10.92 1.95
CA GLY A 73 11.70 9.87 1.97
C GLY A 73 10.33 10.34 1.52
N THR A 74 9.52 9.40 1.05
CA THR A 74 8.16 9.64 0.59
C THR A 74 7.14 8.79 1.33
N ILE A 75 5.92 9.29 1.41
CA ILE A 75 4.77 8.56 1.96
C ILE A 75 3.68 8.43 0.89
N TRP A 76 3.09 7.24 0.82
CA TRP A 76 1.92 6.93 0.02
C TRP A 76 0.78 6.53 0.94
N ILE A 77 -0.37 7.17 0.81
CA ILE A 77 -1.52 6.91 1.69
C ILE A 77 -2.73 6.63 0.82
N SER A 78 -3.30 5.43 0.96
CA SER A 78 -4.53 5.09 0.27
C SER A 78 -5.76 5.56 1.06
N GLY A 79 -6.84 5.84 0.34
CA GLY A 79 -8.07 6.28 0.95
C GLY A 79 -9.23 6.38 -0.04
N THR A 80 -10.40 6.57 0.53
CA THR A 80 -11.62 6.92 -0.19
C THR A 80 -12.00 8.36 0.12
N TYR A 81 -13.08 8.86 -0.48
CA TYR A 81 -13.57 10.22 -0.20
C TYR A 81 -13.92 10.46 1.27
N HIS A 82 -14.09 9.40 2.07
CA HIS A 82 -14.42 9.51 3.49
C HIS A 82 -13.26 10.02 4.36
N ASN A 83 -12.00 9.73 3.97
CA ASN A 83 -10.84 10.07 4.80
C ASN A 83 -9.74 10.83 4.05
N ILE A 84 -9.73 10.79 2.71
CA ILE A 84 -8.61 11.34 1.93
C ILE A 84 -8.43 12.85 2.09
N PHE A 85 -9.53 13.60 2.28
CA PHE A 85 -9.48 15.05 2.44
C PHE A 85 -8.88 15.44 3.80
N SER A 86 -9.26 14.77 4.88
CA SER A 86 -8.65 14.92 6.21
C SER A 86 -7.14 14.65 6.13
N ILE A 87 -6.75 13.54 5.51
CA ILE A 87 -5.35 13.15 5.34
C ILE A 87 -4.57 14.22 4.55
N ALA A 88 -5.12 14.75 3.45
CA ALA A 88 -4.47 15.79 2.65
C ALA A 88 -4.23 17.08 3.45
N ASN A 89 -5.20 17.53 4.24
CA ASN A 89 -5.06 18.68 5.11
C ASN A 89 -3.96 18.46 6.16
N ILE A 90 -3.97 17.31 6.84
CA ILE A 90 -2.98 16.98 7.87
C ILE A 90 -1.57 16.88 7.29
N LEU A 91 -1.40 16.28 6.11
CA LEU A 91 -0.10 16.24 5.43
C LEU A 91 0.44 17.66 5.18
N THR A 92 -0.44 18.59 4.78
CA THR A 92 -0.07 20.00 4.54
C THR A 92 0.31 20.70 5.85
N GLU A 93 -0.44 20.54 6.91
CA GLU A 93 -0.17 21.10 8.24
C GLU A 93 1.15 20.53 8.84
N LEU A 94 1.44 19.26 8.59
CA LEU A 94 2.69 18.64 8.99
C LEU A 94 3.86 18.94 8.02
N ASN A 95 3.71 19.90 7.11
CA ASN A 95 4.74 20.32 6.16
C ASN A 95 5.28 19.22 5.24
N PHE A 96 4.43 18.28 4.85
CA PHE A 96 4.71 17.44 3.69
C PHE A 96 4.44 18.20 2.40
N LYS A 97 5.17 17.87 1.33
CA LYS A 97 4.85 18.34 -0.01
C LYS A 97 4.09 17.26 -0.76
N ILE A 98 2.79 17.44 -0.96
CA ILE A 98 2.00 16.57 -1.83
C ILE A 98 2.54 16.69 -3.26
N LEU A 99 2.81 15.54 -3.89
CA LEU A 99 3.33 15.41 -5.25
C LEU A 99 2.20 15.11 -6.23
N ASN A 100 1.38 14.08 -5.91
CA ASN A 100 0.23 13.67 -6.70
C ASN A 100 -0.89 13.16 -5.79
N VAL A 101 -2.12 13.25 -6.29
CA VAL A 101 -3.25 12.45 -5.85
C VAL A 101 -3.57 11.49 -6.98
N VAL A 102 -3.12 10.25 -6.85
CA VAL A 102 -3.35 9.21 -7.85
C VAL A 102 -4.76 8.67 -7.71
N THR A 103 -5.49 8.61 -8.82
CA THR A 103 -6.78 7.95 -8.91
C THR A 103 -6.58 6.51 -9.40
N TRP A 104 -6.77 5.53 -8.53
CA TRP A 104 -6.85 4.14 -8.94
C TRP A 104 -8.26 3.83 -9.44
N ALA A 105 -8.42 3.76 -10.76
CA ALA A 105 -9.66 3.38 -11.43
C ALA A 105 -9.70 1.85 -11.57
N LYS A 106 -10.61 1.20 -10.82
CA LYS A 106 -10.79 -0.25 -10.84
C LYS A 106 -11.40 -0.67 -12.16
N THR A 107 -10.78 -1.61 -12.86
CA THR A 107 -11.31 -2.14 -14.13
C THR A 107 -12.51 -3.08 -13.92
N ASN A 108 -12.72 -3.58 -12.71
CA ASN A 108 -13.78 -4.51 -12.32
C ASN A 108 -14.42 -4.10 -10.97
N PRO A 109 -15.02 -2.88 -10.88
CA PRO A 109 -15.65 -2.43 -9.65
C PRO A 109 -16.91 -3.24 -9.32
N PRO A 110 -17.27 -3.39 -8.02
CA PRO A 110 -18.54 -4.00 -7.66
C PRO A 110 -19.71 -3.11 -8.10
N PRO A 111 -20.89 -3.68 -8.48
CA PRO A 111 -22.03 -2.90 -8.88
C PRO A 111 -22.63 -2.10 -7.72
N ASN A 112 -23.26 -0.96 -8.04
CA ASN A 112 -24.06 -0.22 -7.08
C ASN A 112 -25.46 -0.83 -6.96
N VAL A 113 -25.76 -1.41 -5.80
CA VAL A 113 -27.01 -2.12 -5.53
C VAL A 113 -28.22 -1.19 -5.46
N SER A 114 -28.04 0.02 -4.94
CA SER A 114 -29.12 0.97 -4.74
C SER A 114 -29.61 1.63 -6.03
N CYS A 115 -28.78 1.64 -7.08
CA CYS A 115 -29.03 2.31 -8.37
C CYS A 115 -29.41 3.80 -8.24
N ARG A 116 -29.01 4.46 -7.13
CA ARG A 116 -29.34 5.87 -6.85
C ARG A 116 -28.21 6.85 -7.03
N TYR A 117 -26.96 6.34 -7.25
CA TYR A 117 -25.75 7.12 -7.49
C TYR A 117 -24.77 6.30 -8.34
N PHE A 118 -23.71 6.93 -8.79
CA PHE A 118 -22.70 6.24 -9.59
C PHE A 118 -21.99 5.14 -8.81
N THR A 119 -21.58 4.07 -9.50
CA THR A 119 -20.77 3.00 -8.91
C THR A 119 -19.43 3.56 -8.45
N TYR A 120 -19.05 3.25 -7.21
CA TYR A 120 -17.73 3.61 -6.68
C TYR A 120 -16.66 2.74 -7.35
N SER A 121 -16.06 3.28 -8.40
CA SER A 121 -15.06 2.59 -9.21
C SER A 121 -13.63 3.06 -8.93
N THR A 122 -13.45 4.03 -8.03
CA THR A 122 -12.14 4.63 -7.77
C THR A 122 -11.79 4.61 -6.29
N GLU A 123 -10.48 4.52 -6.02
CA GLU A 123 -9.85 4.88 -4.75
C GLU A 123 -8.75 5.90 -5.01
N PHE A 124 -8.40 6.69 -4.00
CA PHE A 124 -7.36 7.70 -4.09
C PHE A 124 -6.10 7.23 -3.36
N ILE A 125 -4.94 7.66 -3.87
CA ILE A 125 -3.66 7.39 -3.25
C ILE A 125 -2.87 8.69 -3.27
N ILE A 126 -2.66 9.31 -2.10
CA ILE A 126 -1.85 10.52 -2.00
C ILE A 126 -0.38 10.11 -1.96
N TRP A 127 0.41 10.74 -2.81
CA TRP A 127 1.87 10.66 -2.78
C TRP A 127 2.44 11.99 -2.29
N ALA A 128 3.22 11.93 -1.22
CA ALA A 128 3.84 13.12 -0.65
C ALA A 128 5.30 12.85 -0.27
N ARG A 129 6.14 13.89 -0.32
CA ARG A 129 7.52 13.85 0.18
C ARG A 129 7.65 14.62 1.50
N LYS A 130 8.58 14.17 2.35
CA LYS A 130 8.77 14.73 3.69
C LYS A 130 9.19 16.19 3.65
N LEU A 131 10.22 16.55 2.86
CA LEU A 131 10.76 17.91 2.78
C LEU A 131 10.60 18.48 1.38
N ALA A 132 10.00 19.66 1.28
CA ALA A 132 9.67 20.29 0.00
C ALA A 132 10.88 20.60 -0.89
N LYS A 133 12.05 20.83 -0.31
CA LYS A 133 13.28 21.22 -1.03
C LYS A 133 14.28 20.09 -1.24
N VAL A 134 14.03 18.91 -0.65
CA VAL A 134 14.93 17.74 -0.78
C VAL A 134 14.43 16.85 -1.91
N PRO A 135 15.25 16.54 -2.93
CA PRO A 135 14.87 15.61 -3.99
C PRO A 135 14.52 14.24 -3.44
N HIS A 136 13.42 13.68 -3.88
CA HIS A 136 12.98 12.32 -3.56
C HIS A 136 13.31 11.35 -4.70
N CYS A 137 13.25 10.05 -4.41
CA CYS A 137 13.38 9.02 -5.44
C CYS A 137 12.13 9.01 -6.33
N TYR A 138 12.32 9.14 -7.64
CA TYR A 138 11.30 8.87 -8.65
C TYR A 138 11.93 8.20 -9.87
N ASN A 139 11.56 6.97 -10.11
CA ASN A 139 12.10 6.15 -11.19
C ASN A 139 11.37 6.44 -12.51
N TYR A 140 11.55 7.65 -13.03
CA TYR A 140 10.87 8.17 -14.22
C TYR A 140 10.96 7.22 -15.43
N ASP A 141 12.15 6.74 -15.75
CA ASP A 141 12.37 5.85 -16.90
C ASP A 141 11.68 4.50 -16.74
N VAL A 142 11.66 3.93 -15.52
CA VAL A 142 10.92 2.71 -15.20
C VAL A 142 9.42 2.94 -15.40
N MET A 143 8.89 4.06 -14.88
CA MET A 143 7.47 4.41 -15.05
C MET A 143 7.10 4.62 -16.51
N LYS A 144 7.98 5.23 -17.30
CA LYS A 144 7.79 5.41 -18.72
C LYS A 144 7.79 4.08 -19.48
N GLN A 145 8.68 3.16 -19.12
CA GLN A 145 8.75 1.83 -19.76
C GLN A 145 7.48 1.02 -19.54
N ILE A 146 6.97 0.92 -18.30
CA ILE A 146 5.72 0.19 -18.01
C ILE A 146 4.47 0.88 -18.57
N ASN A 147 4.60 2.13 -19.04
CA ASN A 147 3.52 2.89 -19.69
C ASN A 147 3.74 3.08 -21.21
N ASN A 148 4.22 2.05 -21.90
CA ASN A 148 4.41 2.04 -23.35
C ASN A 148 5.28 3.21 -23.84
N SER A 149 6.38 3.47 -23.18
CA SER A 149 7.33 4.59 -23.46
C SER A 149 6.72 5.99 -23.35
N LYS A 150 5.54 6.13 -22.73
CA LYS A 150 4.89 7.41 -22.44
C LYS A 150 5.00 7.77 -20.98
N GLN A 151 5.01 9.05 -20.66
CA GLN A 151 4.98 9.53 -19.28
C GLN A 151 3.78 8.94 -18.52
N MET A 152 4.04 8.39 -17.32
CA MET A 152 2.99 7.85 -16.47
C MET A 152 2.08 8.97 -15.98
N ARG A 153 0.77 8.71 -16.00
CA ARG A 153 -0.25 9.65 -15.50
C ARG A 153 -0.69 9.25 -14.09
N ASP A 154 -1.41 10.13 -13.45
CA ASP A 154 -1.98 9.99 -12.10
C ASP A 154 -3.35 9.26 -12.10
N VAL A 155 -3.84 8.80 -13.23
CA VAL A 155 -4.99 7.89 -13.31
C VAL A 155 -4.49 6.51 -13.71
N TRP A 156 -4.66 5.52 -12.79
CA TRP A 156 -4.20 4.14 -12.98
C TRP A 156 -5.38 3.19 -13.18
N HIS A 157 -5.51 2.63 -14.36
CA HIS A 157 -6.49 1.58 -14.67
C HIS A 157 -5.91 0.22 -14.29
N LEU A 158 -6.21 -0.24 -13.07
CA LEU A 158 -5.73 -1.51 -12.52
C LEU A 158 -6.90 -2.31 -11.94
N PRO A 159 -6.86 -3.64 -12.02
CA PRO A 159 -7.91 -4.48 -11.45
C PRO A 159 -7.92 -4.39 -9.91
N ALA A 160 -9.07 -4.69 -9.34
CA ALA A 160 -9.17 -5.05 -7.93
C ALA A 160 -8.43 -6.38 -7.69
N ILE A 161 -8.24 -6.72 -6.41
CA ILE A 161 -7.52 -7.92 -5.99
C ILE A 161 -8.00 -9.19 -6.69
N ALA A 162 -7.08 -9.97 -7.19
CA ALA A 162 -7.36 -11.26 -7.83
C ALA A 162 -7.45 -12.41 -6.81
N GLN A 163 -8.14 -13.51 -7.19
CA GLN A 163 -8.31 -14.66 -6.31
C GLN A 163 -6.98 -15.34 -5.95
N TRP A 164 -6.02 -15.39 -6.88
CA TRP A 164 -4.71 -15.98 -6.64
C TRP A 164 -3.86 -15.23 -5.60
N GLU A 165 -4.16 -13.96 -5.35
CA GLU A 165 -3.49 -13.16 -4.32
C GLU A 165 -3.97 -13.49 -2.89
N LYS A 166 -4.96 -14.37 -2.76
CA LYS A 166 -5.61 -14.75 -1.50
C LYS A 166 -5.34 -16.20 -1.10
N SER A 167 -4.29 -16.81 -1.66
CA SER A 167 -3.91 -18.21 -1.43
C SER A 167 -3.73 -18.58 0.06
N CYS A 168 -3.08 -17.70 0.82
CA CYS A 168 -2.82 -17.90 2.25
C CYS A 168 -3.96 -17.48 3.19
N GLY A 169 -5.05 -16.90 2.67
CA GLY A 169 -6.15 -16.38 3.46
C GLY A 169 -6.74 -15.09 2.91
N LYS A 170 -7.70 -14.53 3.63
CA LYS A 170 -8.41 -13.32 3.22
C LYS A 170 -8.24 -12.22 4.26
N HIS A 171 -7.91 -11.02 3.79
CA HIS A 171 -8.05 -9.79 4.56
C HIS A 171 -9.19 -8.96 3.95
N PRO A 172 -10.08 -8.34 4.74
CA PRO A 172 -11.27 -7.64 4.22
C PRO A 172 -10.95 -6.53 3.21
N THR A 173 -9.85 -5.82 3.41
CA THR A 173 -9.44 -4.65 2.61
C THR A 173 -8.11 -4.85 1.87
N GLN A 174 -7.73 -6.11 1.60
CA GLN A 174 -6.45 -6.40 0.93
C GLN A 174 -6.31 -5.63 -0.39
N LYS A 175 -5.23 -4.87 -0.53
CA LYS A 175 -4.89 -4.17 -1.77
C LYS A 175 -4.27 -5.12 -2.80
N PRO A 176 -4.45 -4.88 -4.12
CA PRO A 176 -3.84 -5.71 -5.15
C PRO A 176 -2.34 -5.44 -5.30
N LEU A 177 -1.59 -6.50 -5.58
CA LEU A 177 -0.14 -6.42 -5.82
C LEU A 177 0.23 -5.50 -6.98
N SER A 178 -0.62 -5.39 -7.99
CA SER A 178 -0.39 -4.49 -9.13
C SER A 178 -0.27 -3.02 -8.72
N VAL A 179 -1.06 -2.58 -7.73
CA VAL A 179 -1.00 -1.21 -7.20
C VAL A 179 0.27 -1.02 -6.38
N LEU A 180 0.52 -1.93 -5.43
CA LEU A 180 1.68 -1.81 -4.51
C LEU A 180 3.01 -1.95 -5.26
N SER A 181 3.10 -2.85 -6.23
CA SER A 181 4.31 -3.01 -7.06
C SER A 181 4.62 -1.73 -7.82
N ARG A 182 3.61 -1.07 -8.39
CA ARG A 182 3.80 0.20 -9.10
C ARG A 182 4.27 1.31 -8.18
N ILE A 183 3.71 1.42 -6.97
CA ILE A 183 4.15 2.38 -5.94
C ILE A 183 5.62 2.15 -5.57
N VAL A 184 5.98 0.89 -5.27
CA VAL A 184 7.35 0.50 -4.90
C VAL A 184 8.33 0.80 -6.05
N LEU A 185 7.99 0.42 -7.29
CA LEU A 185 8.80 0.71 -8.48
C LEU A 185 8.98 2.21 -8.71
N ALA A 186 7.92 3.01 -8.49
CA ALA A 186 7.97 4.45 -8.73
C ALA A 186 8.92 5.19 -7.79
N SER A 187 8.94 4.83 -6.50
CA SER A 187 9.49 5.68 -5.44
C SER A 187 10.61 5.06 -4.61
N THR A 188 11.15 3.89 -5.01
CA THR A 188 12.24 3.23 -4.29
C THR A 188 13.26 2.58 -5.22
N ASN A 189 14.50 2.50 -4.78
CA ASN A 189 15.56 1.70 -5.41
C ASN A 189 15.67 0.32 -4.75
N SER A 190 16.35 -0.63 -5.40
CA SER A 190 16.67 -1.92 -4.79
C SER A 190 17.38 -1.73 -3.45
N GLY A 191 17.06 -2.58 -2.46
CA GLY A 191 17.59 -2.49 -1.09
C GLY A 191 16.98 -1.39 -0.22
N ALA A 192 16.08 -0.54 -0.72
CA ALA A 192 15.41 0.50 0.06
C ALA A 192 14.55 -0.10 1.18
N TRP A 193 14.44 0.61 2.31
CA TRP A 193 13.60 0.25 3.43
C TRP A 193 12.20 0.83 3.31
N ILE A 194 11.20 -0.04 3.39
CA ILE A 194 9.78 0.29 3.32
C ILE A 194 9.10 -0.04 4.64
N LEU A 195 8.28 0.88 5.15
CA LEU A 195 7.41 0.67 6.32
C LEU A 195 5.95 0.67 5.88
N ASP A 196 5.16 -0.24 6.45
CA ASP A 196 3.70 -0.20 6.39
C ASP A 196 3.13 -0.30 7.82
N PRO A 197 2.63 0.81 8.38
CA PRO A 197 2.11 0.85 9.75
C PRO A 197 0.71 0.23 9.90
N PHE A 198 0.07 -0.17 8.79
CA PHE A 198 -1.25 -0.82 8.74
C PHE A 198 -1.18 -2.02 7.79
N THR A 199 -0.22 -2.93 8.04
CA THR A 199 0.19 -3.92 7.04
C THR A 199 -0.89 -4.92 6.65
N GLY A 200 -1.84 -5.21 7.52
CA GLY A 200 -2.91 -6.18 7.28
C GLY A 200 -2.35 -7.50 6.74
N SER A 201 -2.72 -7.84 5.52
CA SER A 201 -2.19 -9.04 4.83
C SER A 201 -0.80 -8.86 4.22
N SER A 202 -0.10 -7.78 4.51
CA SER A 202 1.27 -7.47 4.02
C SER A 202 1.46 -7.50 2.50
N THR A 203 0.49 -6.98 1.75
CA THR A 203 0.66 -6.86 0.28
C THR A 203 1.82 -5.95 -0.07
N THR A 204 2.07 -4.90 0.74
CA THR A 204 3.25 -4.03 0.62
C THR A 204 4.54 -4.82 0.81
N GLY A 205 4.59 -5.72 1.79
CA GLY A 205 5.75 -6.59 2.05
C GLY A 205 6.01 -7.57 0.92
N VAL A 206 4.96 -8.22 0.39
CA VAL A 206 5.08 -9.10 -0.79
C VAL A 206 5.61 -8.31 -1.99
N ALA A 207 5.06 -7.14 -2.29
CA ALA A 207 5.54 -6.30 -3.40
C ALA A 207 7.00 -5.85 -3.20
N ALA A 208 7.38 -5.48 -1.97
CA ALA A 208 8.74 -5.11 -1.62
C ALA A 208 9.72 -6.26 -1.87
N ASN A 209 9.41 -7.46 -1.37
CA ASN A 209 10.25 -8.65 -1.55
C ASN A 209 10.37 -9.04 -3.03
N LEU A 210 9.26 -9.09 -3.78
CA LEU A 210 9.29 -9.40 -5.21
C LEU A 210 10.19 -8.45 -6.01
N LEU A 211 10.43 -7.25 -5.50
CA LEU A 211 11.20 -6.20 -6.16
C LEU A 211 12.58 -5.93 -5.51
N GLY A 212 12.99 -6.73 -4.51
CA GLY A 212 14.29 -6.59 -3.85
C GLY A 212 14.41 -5.40 -2.90
N ARG A 213 13.32 -5.07 -2.22
CA ARG A 213 13.30 -4.06 -1.16
C ARG A 213 13.16 -4.72 0.21
N ARG A 214 13.61 -4.03 1.23
CA ARG A 214 13.47 -4.43 2.64
C ARG A 214 12.16 -3.91 3.18
N PHE A 215 11.52 -4.69 4.03
CA PHE A 215 10.19 -4.37 4.51
C PHE A 215 10.06 -4.52 6.02
N LEU A 216 9.29 -3.62 6.63
CA LEU A 216 8.78 -3.75 7.98
C LEU A 216 7.28 -3.47 7.96
N GLY A 217 6.47 -4.44 8.40
CA GLY A 217 5.03 -4.29 8.58
C GLY A 217 4.66 -4.21 10.06
N ILE A 218 3.65 -3.42 10.39
CA ILE A 218 3.08 -3.34 11.73
C ILE A 218 1.58 -3.57 11.64
N ASP A 219 1.07 -4.43 12.48
CA ASP A 219 -0.37 -4.63 12.68
C ASP A 219 -0.65 -4.83 14.17
N LYS A 220 -1.87 -4.55 14.60
CA LYS A 220 -2.31 -4.79 15.97
C LYS A 220 -2.95 -6.17 16.14
N GLU A 221 -3.47 -6.75 15.06
CA GLU A 221 -4.17 -8.02 15.06
C GLU A 221 -3.19 -9.17 14.76
N GLU A 222 -3.06 -10.10 15.69
CA GLU A 222 -2.14 -11.25 15.57
C GLU A 222 -2.46 -12.13 14.36
N GLU A 223 -3.74 -12.30 14.04
CA GLU A 223 -4.17 -13.08 12.88
C GLU A 223 -3.63 -12.54 11.55
N PHE A 224 -3.53 -11.20 11.42
CA PHE A 224 -2.98 -10.57 10.23
C PHE A 224 -1.45 -10.65 10.19
N LEU A 225 -0.78 -10.65 11.33
CA LEU A 225 0.66 -10.93 11.39
C LEU A 225 0.98 -12.37 10.96
N ILE A 226 0.18 -13.36 11.41
CA ILE A 226 0.30 -14.76 10.96
C ILE A 226 0.06 -14.87 9.45
N LEU A 227 -0.98 -14.22 8.93
CA LEU A 227 -1.27 -14.17 7.50
C LEU A 227 -0.10 -13.57 6.71
N SER A 228 0.48 -12.47 7.20
CA SER A 228 1.64 -11.81 6.61
C SER A 228 2.86 -12.71 6.54
N GLN A 229 3.15 -13.44 7.62
CA GLN A 229 4.25 -14.41 7.67
C GLN A 229 4.04 -15.57 6.69
N ASN A 230 2.81 -16.08 6.58
CA ASN A 230 2.49 -17.14 5.62
C ASN A 230 2.68 -16.68 4.18
N ARG A 231 2.27 -15.47 3.84
CA ARG A 231 2.48 -14.88 2.51
C ARG A 231 3.96 -14.63 2.21
N LYS A 232 4.77 -14.27 3.22
CA LYS A 232 6.22 -14.18 3.05
C LYS A 232 6.80 -15.55 2.72
N LYS A 233 6.49 -16.58 3.52
CA LYS A 233 6.95 -17.96 3.28
C LYS A 233 6.55 -18.46 1.89
N GLU A 234 5.35 -18.13 1.43
CA GLU A 234 4.87 -18.52 0.10
C GLU A 234 5.78 -18.02 -1.02
N ILE A 235 6.27 -16.78 -0.95
CA ILE A 235 7.15 -16.18 -1.96
C ILE A 235 8.65 -16.49 -1.75
N GLU A 236 9.05 -17.14 -0.66
CA GLU A 236 10.40 -17.67 -0.48
C GLU A 236 10.70 -18.84 -1.44
N HIS A 237 9.66 -19.56 -1.88
CA HIS A 237 9.80 -20.59 -2.88
C HIS A 237 10.00 -20.01 -4.29
N LEU A 238 11.07 -20.36 -4.96
CA LEU A 238 11.45 -19.83 -6.29
C LEU A 238 10.32 -19.94 -7.32
N SER A 239 9.59 -21.07 -7.32
CA SER A 239 8.47 -21.28 -8.24
C SER A 239 7.32 -20.30 -8.01
N THR A 240 6.97 -20.03 -6.75
CA THR A 240 5.91 -19.09 -6.39
C THR A 240 6.35 -17.64 -6.63
N PHE A 241 7.60 -17.33 -6.31
CA PHE A 241 8.20 -16.02 -6.58
C PHE A 241 8.11 -15.67 -8.08
N SER A 242 8.57 -16.57 -8.93
CA SER A 242 8.52 -16.40 -10.39
C SER A 242 7.08 -16.34 -10.92
N LEU A 243 6.17 -17.16 -10.36
CA LEU A 243 4.75 -17.12 -10.71
C LEU A 243 4.12 -15.78 -10.40
N PHE A 244 4.40 -15.20 -9.22
CA PHE A 244 3.85 -13.91 -8.82
C PHE A 244 4.37 -12.78 -9.70
N ARG A 245 5.68 -12.76 -9.99
CA ARG A 245 6.28 -11.79 -10.92
C ARG A 245 5.61 -11.85 -12.29
N ASN A 246 5.41 -13.04 -12.84
CA ASN A 246 4.79 -13.24 -14.15
C ASN A 246 3.32 -12.81 -14.21
N LYS A 247 2.59 -12.89 -13.10
CA LYS A 247 1.18 -12.46 -13.03
C LYS A 247 1.00 -10.94 -12.88
N ILE A 248 2.02 -10.20 -12.47
CA ILE A 248 1.96 -8.75 -12.30
C ILE A 248 2.55 -8.08 -13.54
N LYS A 249 1.70 -7.53 -14.39
CA LYS A 249 2.05 -7.00 -15.72
C LYS A 249 3.29 -6.10 -15.72
N ASP A 250 3.39 -5.16 -14.78
CA ASP A 250 4.50 -4.22 -14.71
C ASP A 250 5.82 -4.94 -14.38
N ILE A 251 5.77 -5.90 -13.46
CA ILE A 251 6.94 -6.71 -13.08
C ILE A 251 7.35 -7.63 -14.22
N ALA A 252 6.40 -8.36 -14.81
CA ALA A 252 6.68 -9.29 -15.92
C ALA A 252 7.35 -8.59 -17.11
N LEU A 253 6.92 -7.36 -17.42
CA LEU A 253 7.54 -6.56 -18.46
C LEU A 253 9.01 -6.19 -18.12
N LEU A 254 9.27 -5.75 -16.88
CA LEU A 254 10.63 -5.39 -16.46
C LEU A 254 11.55 -6.61 -16.34
N ASP A 255 11.03 -7.76 -15.89
CA ASP A 255 11.76 -9.04 -15.87
C ASP A 255 12.18 -9.48 -17.28
N SER A 256 11.27 -9.39 -18.25
CA SER A 256 11.58 -9.72 -19.64
C SER A 256 12.67 -8.84 -20.25
N MET A 257 12.91 -7.66 -19.69
CA MET A 257 13.96 -6.73 -20.05
C MET A 257 15.26 -6.91 -19.24
N GLY A 258 15.32 -7.87 -18.30
CA GLY A 258 16.45 -8.07 -17.39
C GLY A 258 16.71 -6.90 -16.45
N LYS A 259 15.66 -6.14 -16.07
CA LYS A 259 15.79 -4.91 -15.26
C LYS A 259 15.49 -5.10 -13.78
N LEU A 260 15.07 -6.29 -13.38
CA LEU A 260 14.83 -6.62 -11.99
C LEU A 260 15.92 -7.58 -11.49
N PRO A 261 16.33 -7.43 -10.21
CA PRO A 261 17.31 -8.31 -9.63
C PRO A 261 16.77 -9.75 -9.51
N ALA A 262 17.64 -10.75 -9.59
CA ALA A 262 17.27 -12.14 -9.36
C ALA A 262 16.90 -12.40 -7.90
N GLN A 263 16.16 -13.47 -7.60
CA GLN A 263 15.82 -13.83 -6.23
C GLN A 263 17.06 -14.14 -5.39
N GLU A 264 18.05 -14.74 -6.00
CA GLU A 264 19.33 -15.11 -5.36
C GLU A 264 20.09 -13.91 -4.82
N ASP A 265 19.92 -12.74 -5.44
CA ASP A 265 20.53 -11.48 -4.99
C ASP A 265 19.96 -10.99 -3.64
N PHE A 266 18.83 -11.56 -3.17
CA PHE A 266 18.16 -11.20 -1.90
C PHE A 266 18.45 -12.19 -0.77
N ALA A 267 18.96 -13.39 -1.09
CA ALA A 267 19.16 -14.47 -0.11
C ALA A 267 20.28 -14.21 0.90
N CYS A 268 21.09 -13.19 0.71
CA CYS A 268 22.14 -12.81 1.66
C CYS A 268 21.63 -11.85 2.74
N GLY A 269 21.16 -12.40 3.85
CA GLY A 269 21.33 -11.78 5.16
C GLY A 269 20.24 -10.87 5.68
N TYR A 270 18.95 -11.24 5.63
CA TYR A 270 17.94 -10.46 6.34
C TYR A 270 16.94 -11.35 7.11
N ASP A 271 17.43 -11.91 8.22
CA ASP A 271 16.56 -12.32 9.33
C ASP A 271 16.14 -11.06 10.10
N LEU A 272 15.13 -10.36 9.59
CA LEU A 272 14.46 -9.33 10.38
C LEU A 272 13.08 -9.83 10.75
N PRO A 273 12.68 -9.68 12.03
CA PRO A 273 11.34 -10.01 12.45
C PRO A 273 10.33 -9.13 11.69
N PHE A 274 9.30 -9.77 11.17
CA PHE A 274 8.09 -9.11 10.71
C PHE A 274 7.36 -8.50 11.87
#